data_16020741d798256fd5be44b8f0a9720e
#
_entry.id   16020741d798256fd5be44b8f0a9720e
#
_cell.length_a   1.000
_cell.length_b   1.000
_cell.length_c   1.000
_cell.angle_alpha   90.00
_cell.angle_beta   90.00
_cell.angle_gamma   90.00
#
_symmetry.space_group_name_H-M   'P 1'
#
loop_
_entity.id
_entity.type
_entity.pdbx_description
1 polymer ?
#
loop_
_entity_poly.entity_id
_entity_poly.type
_entity_poly.pdbx_seq_one_letter_code
_entity_poly.pdbx_strand_id
1 'polypeptide(L)'
;ETTPTPTAPPVEETVSATPSIELPPYGGYSFDNDELVQLSACAFVGDSICSGLFVYDVLPKDMVVATGNVGIRSLREYTFDINGGTYTALEALKVIDPKYVIFSMGMNDINMTSEETYCQNYLSFLADTQAELPAAKLYVASITPIDAGSNFASNDKIDRYNAAAKAAVEQAGYGFIDVTTHLRNDTGGLNPDCGGGDGIHVNKLGYYSMLTDVAKRLVADRHCANHRKTERASALSFIAVQRRDQ
;
A
#
# COMPACT_ATOMS: atom_id res chain seq x y z
N GLU A 1 6.79 -36.34 47.85
CA GLU A 1 5.99 -35.43 47.01
C GLU A 1 6.95 -34.60 46.16
N THR A 2 7.02 -34.92 44.90
CA THR A 2 7.86 -34.20 43.92
C THR A 2 7.02 -33.11 43.26
N THR A 3 7.37 -31.87 43.53
CA THR A 3 6.77 -30.67 42.89
C THR A 3 7.08 -30.69 41.39
N PRO A 4 6.09 -30.56 40.50
CA PRO A 4 6.36 -30.48 39.06
C PRO A 4 7.02 -29.14 38.70
N THR A 5 8.14 -29.24 38.01
CA THR A 5 8.84 -28.09 37.40
C THR A 5 7.93 -27.41 36.35
N PRO A 6 7.78 -26.09 36.37
CA PRO A 6 6.98 -25.40 35.34
C PRO A 6 7.64 -25.56 33.97
N THR A 7 6.93 -26.18 33.06
CA THR A 7 7.31 -26.27 31.63
C THR A 7 7.22 -24.86 31.02
N ALA A 8 8.33 -24.39 30.49
CA ALA A 8 8.34 -23.14 29.73
C ALA A 8 7.39 -23.24 28.54
N PRO A 9 6.66 -22.14 28.18
CA PRO A 9 5.79 -22.14 27.02
C PRO A 9 6.62 -22.40 25.75
N PRO A 10 6.03 -23.08 24.73
CA PRO A 10 6.71 -23.33 23.49
C PRO A 10 7.12 -21.99 22.84
N VAL A 11 8.39 -21.88 22.50
CA VAL A 11 8.88 -20.81 21.63
C VAL A 11 8.25 -21.09 20.29
N GLU A 12 7.27 -20.26 19.83
CA GLU A 12 6.83 -20.26 18.45
C GLU A 12 8.04 -19.92 17.59
N GLU A 13 8.59 -20.92 16.90
CA GLU A 13 9.48 -20.70 15.78
C GLU A 13 8.70 -19.86 14.76
N THR A 14 9.07 -18.59 14.66
CA THR A 14 8.63 -17.75 13.55
C THR A 14 9.22 -18.35 12.28
N VAL A 15 8.46 -19.22 11.60
CA VAL A 15 8.81 -19.67 10.25
C VAL A 15 8.94 -18.41 9.41
N SER A 16 10.16 -18.08 9.01
CA SER A 16 10.42 -16.95 8.11
C SER A 16 9.74 -17.28 6.80
N ALA A 17 8.65 -16.56 6.49
CA ALA A 17 7.95 -16.74 5.23
C ALA A 17 8.90 -16.38 4.07
N THR A 18 8.87 -17.18 3.01
CA THR A 18 9.64 -16.92 1.79
C THR A 18 8.83 -15.95 0.92
N PRO A 19 9.43 -14.87 0.40
CA PRO A 19 8.74 -13.97 -0.53
C PRO A 19 8.43 -14.69 -1.84
N SER A 20 7.30 -14.33 -2.47
CA SER A 20 6.91 -14.86 -3.78
C SER A 20 7.38 -13.98 -4.95
N ILE A 21 7.98 -12.82 -4.65
CA ILE A 21 8.56 -11.89 -5.63
C ILE A 21 10.06 -11.72 -5.37
N GLU A 22 10.76 -11.37 -6.44
CA GLU A 22 12.17 -10.98 -6.39
C GLU A 22 12.31 -9.55 -6.90
N LEU A 23 12.97 -8.70 -6.10
CA LEU A 23 13.32 -7.34 -6.47
C LEU A 23 14.83 -7.19 -6.32
N PRO A 24 15.61 -7.41 -7.39
CA PRO A 24 17.06 -7.25 -7.33
C PRO A 24 17.41 -5.78 -7.03
N PRO A 25 18.55 -5.52 -6.38
CA PRO A 25 18.97 -4.14 -6.12
C PRO A 25 19.02 -3.31 -7.41
N TYR A 26 18.46 -2.10 -7.36
CA TYR A 26 18.40 -1.19 -8.51
C TYR A 26 18.52 0.27 -8.06
N GLY A 27 19.40 1.05 -8.68
CA GLY A 27 19.51 2.48 -8.46
C GLY A 27 19.79 2.90 -7.00
N GLY A 28 20.47 2.03 -6.22
CA GLY A 28 20.72 2.26 -4.80
C GLY A 28 19.63 1.78 -3.84
N TYR A 29 18.51 1.30 -4.36
CA TYR A 29 17.44 0.65 -3.58
C TYR A 29 17.65 -0.85 -3.48
N SER A 30 17.35 -1.42 -2.33
CA SER A 30 17.33 -2.85 -2.07
C SER A 30 16.28 -3.15 -1.00
N PHE A 31 15.74 -4.36 -1.04
CA PHE A 31 14.74 -4.83 -0.10
C PHE A 31 15.28 -6.02 0.70
N ASP A 32 15.06 -6.02 1.99
CA ASP A 32 15.34 -7.19 2.82
C ASP A 32 14.22 -8.25 2.69
N ASN A 33 14.46 -9.44 3.30
CA ASN A 33 13.50 -10.53 3.20
C ASN A 33 12.13 -10.17 3.80
N ASP A 34 12.11 -9.37 4.85
CA ASP A 34 10.88 -8.97 5.52
C ASP A 34 10.05 -8.02 4.66
N GLU A 35 10.72 -7.05 4.06
CA GLU A 35 10.13 -6.12 3.09
C GLU A 35 9.56 -6.87 1.88
N LEU A 36 10.32 -7.81 1.31
CA LEU A 36 9.86 -8.63 0.17
C LEU A 36 8.65 -9.49 0.53
N VAL A 37 8.62 -10.09 1.72
CA VAL A 37 7.46 -10.87 2.19
C VAL A 37 6.21 -9.99 2.32
N GLN A 38 6.34 -8.76 2.84
CA GLN A 38 5.19 -7.86 2.91
C GLN A 38 4.73 -7.41 1.51
N LEU A 39 5.66 -7.04 0.63
CA LEU A 39 5.34 -6.66 -0.75
C LEU A 39 4.69 -7.82 -1.53
N SER A 40 5.16 -9.05 -1.34
CA SER A 40 4.56 -10.26 -1.96
C SER A 40 3.09 -10.47 -1.61
N ALA A 41 2.64 -9.92 -0.49
CA ALA A 41 1.27 -10.06 -0.01
C ALA A 41 0.36 -8.88 -0.42
N CYS A 42 0.83 -8.00 -1.33
CA CYS A 42 0.09 -6.84 -1.80
C CYS A 42 -0.67 -7.09 -3.10
N ALA A 43 -1.79 -6.37 -3.26
CA ALA A 43 -2.31 -5.99 -4.57
C ALA A 43 -2.24 -4.47 -4.71
N PHE A 44 -1.88 -4.00 -5.90
CA PHE A 44 -1.82 -2.58 -6.23
C PHE A 44 -2.99 -2.24 -7.15
N VAL A 45 -3.75 -1.22 -6.82
CA VAL A 45 -4.91 -0.76 -7.59
C VAL A 45 -4.65 0.67 -8.05
N GLY A 46 -4.75 0.94 -9.36
CA GLY A 46 -4.44 2.29 -9.77
C GLY A 46 -4.59 2.63 -11.25
N ASP A 47 -4.05 3.79 -11.58
CA ASP A 47 -4.08 4.40 -12.91
C ASP A 47 -2.81 4.03 -13.74
N SER A 48 -2.49 4.84 -14.75
CA SER A 48 -1.33 4.63 -15.62
C SER A 48 0.00 4.61 -14.85
N ILE A 49 0.13 5.38 -13.78
CA ILE A 49 1.32 5.37 -12.93
C ILE A 49 1.42 4.02 -12.22
N CYS A 50 0.33 3.53 -11.63
CA CYS A 50 0.30 2.21 -11.02
C CYS A 50 0.59 1.09 -12.03
N SER A 51 0.09 1.19 -13.27
CA SER A 51 0.36 0.23 -14.36
C SER A 51 1.85 0.07 -14.65
N GLY A 52 2.64 1.11 -14.45
CA GLY A 52 4.09 1.05 -14.66
C GLY A 52 4.80 0.03 -13.77
N LEU A 53 4.23 -0.38 -12.65
CA LEU A 53 4.79 -1.45 -11.82
C LEU A 53 5.01 -2.75 -12.62
N PHE A 54 4.09 -3.12 -13.51
CA PHE A 54 4.28 -4.28 -14.36
C PHE A 54 4.89 -3.93 -15.74
N VAL A 55 4.66 -2.72 -16.26
CA VAL A 55 5.23 -2.28 -17.55
C VAL A 55 6.76 -2.20 -17.49
N TYR A 56 7.32 -1.79 -16.36
CA TYR A 56 8.77 -1.74 -16.13
C TYR A 56 9.35 -3.01 -15.50
N ASP A 57 8.60 -4.13 -15.51
CA ASP A 57 9.00 -5.41 -14.91
C ASP A 57 9.49 -5.24 -13.45
N VAL A 58 8.75 -4.46 -12.65
CA VAL A 58 9.03 -4.30 -11.22
C VAL A 58 8.22 -5.29 -10.41
N LEU A 59 6.92 -5.43 -10.70
CA LEU A 59 6.03 -6.41 -10.06
C LEU A 59 5.32 -7.28 -11.11
N PRO A 60 4.94 -8.52 -10.74
CA PRO A 60 4.10 -9.37 -11.59
C PRO A 60 2.78 -8.67 -11.95
N LYS A 61 2.33 -8.85 -13.19
CA LYS A 61 1.06 -8.27 -13.69
C LYS A 61 -0.14 -8.64 -12.82
N ASP A 62 -0.18 -9.87 -12.32
CA ASP A 62 -1.31 -10.39 -11.53
C ASP A 62 -1.39 -9.81 -10.10
N MET A 63 -0.44 -8.98 -9.70
CA MET A 63 -0.50 -8.18 -8.48
C MET A 63 -1.03 -6.76 -8.71
N VAL A 64 -1.27 -6.35 -9.98
CA VAL A 64 -1.52 -4.95 -10.35
C VAL A 64 -2.84 -4.82 -11.10
N VAL A 65 -3.86 -4.34 -10.40
CA VAL A 65 -5.21 -4.05 -10.92
C VAL A 65 -5.23 -2.61 -11.42
N ALA A 66 -4.60 -2.35 -12.55
CA ALA A 66 -4.40 -0.99 -13.03
C ALA A 66 -4.52 -0.88 -14.56
N THR A 67 -4.97 0.28 -15.01
CA THR A 67 -5.02 0.64 -16.43
C THR A 67 -4.92 2.15 -16.61
N GLY A 68 -4.64 2.63 -17.82
CA GLY A 68 -4.38 4.01 -18.18
C GLY A 68 -5.39 5.00 -17.63
N ASN A 69 -6.36 5.44 -18.24
CA ASN A 69 -7.22 6.58 -17.95
C ASN A 69 -8.17 6.44 -16.73
N VAL A 70 -8.01 5.42 -15.87
CA VAL A 70 -8.86 5.21 -14.71
C VAL A 70 -8.55 6.24 -13.61
N GLY A 71 -9.58 6.75 -12.97
CA GLY A 71 -9.51 7.49 -11.72
C GLY A 71 -10.39 6.82 -10.67
N ILE A 72 -10.26 7.22 -9.40
CA ILE A 72 -11.09 6.66 -8.33
C ILE A 72 -12.58 6.90 -8.58
N ARG A 73 -12.95 8.01 -9.25
CA ARG A 73 -14.32 8.34 -9.64
C ARG A 73 -14.96 7.33 -10.60
N SER A 74 -14.14 6.65 -11.43
CA SER A 74 -14.60 5.75 -12.49
C SER A 74 -14.13 4.30 -12.33
N LEU A 75 -13.42 3.96 -11.27
CA LEU A 75 -12.81 2.65 -11.07
C LEU A 75 -13.82 1.48 -11.17
N ARG A 76 -15.07 1.71 -10.79
CA ARG A 76 -16.16 0.70 -10.87
C ARG A 76 -16.59 0.36 -12.31
N GLU A 77 -16.26 1.21 -13.28
CA GLU A 77 -16.66 1.07 -14.68
C GLU A 77 -15.65 0.28 -15.51
N TYR A 78 -14.46 0.02 -14.93
CA TYR A 78 -13.36 -0.64 -15.63
C TYR A 78 -13.24 -2.11 -15.27
N THR A 79 -12.70 -2.86 -16.21
CA THR A 79 -12.33 -4.26 -16.01
C THR A 79 -10.83 -4.46 -16.22
N PHE A 80 -10.28 -5.49 -15.59
CA PHE A 80 -8.85 -5.77 -15.53
C PHE A 80 -8.60 -7.25 -15.81
N ASP A 81 -7.55 -7.56 -16.56
CA ASP A 81 -7.13 -8.92 -16.84
C ASP A 81 -6.15 -9.38 -15.74
N ILE A 82 -6.60 -10.35 -14.94
CA ILE A 82 -5.87 -10.92 -13.80
C ILE A 82 -5.98 -12.45 -13.88
N ASN A 83 -4.89 -13.17 -13.76
CA ASN A 83 -4.84 -14.65 -13.72
C ASN A 83 -5.63 -15.29 -14.89
N GLY A 84 -5.59 -14.68 -16.08
CA GLY A 84 -6.25 -15.17 -17.29
C GLY A 84 -7.75 -14.95 -17.37
N GLY A 85 -8.36 -14.21 -16.44
CA GLY A 85 -9.76 -13.77 -16.47
C GLY A 85 -9.88 -12.25 -16.49
N THR A 86 -11.06 -11.74 -16.87
CA THR A 86 -11.40 -10.32 -16.92
C THR A 86 -12.40 -9.99 -15.82
N TYR A 87 -12.08 -9.06 -14.94
CA TYR A 87 -12.78 -8.78 -13.69
C TYR A 87 -12.95 -7.29 -13.46
N THR A 88 -13.99 -6.89 -12.73
CA THR A 88 -14.03 -5.58 -12.07
C THR A 88 -12.91 -5.48 -11.02
N ALA A 89 -12.59 -4.27 -10.55
CA ALA A 89 -11.52 -4.11 -9.57
C ALA A 89 -11.77 -4.92 -8.27
N LEU A 90 -13.01 -4.97 -7.77
CA LEU A 90 -13.35 -5.74 -6.58
C LEU A 90 -13.26 -7.26 -6.81
N GLU A 91 -13.73 -7.74 -7.96
CA GLU A 91 -13.61 -9.15 -8.32
C GLU A 91 -12.14 -9.57 -8.49
N ALA A 92 -11.32 -8.73 -9.15
CA ALA A 92 -9.89 -8.95 -9.30
C ALA A 92 -9.19 -9.07 -7.93
N LEU A 93 -9.52 -8.17 -6.98
CA LEU A 93 -8.99 -8.23 -5.62
C LEU A 93 -9.41 -9.51 -4.89
N LYS A 94 -10.63 -10.03 -5.11
CA LYS A 94 -11.07 -11.31 -4.54
C LYS A 94 -10.31 -12.50 -5.15
N VAL A 95 -9.97 -12.44 -6.43
CA VAL A 95 -9.15 -13.47 -7.10
C VAL A 95 -7.72 -13.47 -6.59
N ILE A 96 -7.14 -12.28 -6.34
CA ILE A 96 -5.79 -12.12 -5.80
C ILE A 96 -5.72 -12.52 -4.33
N ASP A 97 -6.78 -12.23 -3.54
CA ASP A 97 -6.88 -12.44 -2.08
C ASP A 97 -5.68 -11.87 -1.30
N PRO A 98 -5.38 -10.57 -1.45
CA PRO A 98 -4.20 -9.97 -0.88
C PRO A 98 -4.37 -9.68 0.62
N LYS A 99 -3.26 -9.72 1.36
CA LYS A 99 -3.22 -9.24 2.76
C LYS A 99 -3.26 -7.71 2.84
N TYR A 100 -2.71 -7.03 1.83
CA TYR A 100 -2.64 -5.58 1.74
C TYR A 100 -3.14 -5.11 0.37
N VAL A 101 -3.99 -4.09 0.35
CA VAL A 101 -4.38 -3.42 -0.90
C VAL A 101 -3.83 -2.00 -0.87
N ILE A 102 -3.03 -1.65 -1.87
CA ILE A 102 -2.43 -0.33 -2.03
C ILE A 102 -3.11 0.38 -3.20
N PHE A 103 -3.92 1.39 -2.91
CA PHE A 103 -4.54 2.23 -3.92
C PHE A 103 -3.58 3.35 -4.32
N SER A 104 -3.08 3.32 -5.53
CA SER A 104 -2.13 4.29 -6.11
C SER A 104 -2.76 4.95 -7.33
N MET A 105 -3.62 5.94 -7.11
CA MET A 105 -4.29 6.69 -8.16
C MET A 105 -4.72 8.08 -7.70
N GLY A 106 -5.04 8.93 -8.64
CA GLY A 106 -5.52 10.27 -8.39
C GLY A 106 -5.07 11.27 -9.44
N MET A 107 -4.02 10.95 -10.20
CA MET A 107 -3.55 11.84 -11.26
C MET A 107 -4.67 12.15 -12.27
N ASN A 108 -5.51 11.17 -12.59
CA ASN A 108 -6.66 11.36 -13.49
C ASN A 108 -7.88 12.01 -12.81
N ASP A 109 -7.87 12.21 -11.50
CA ASP A 109 -8.98 12.81 -10.75
C ASP A 109 -8.76 14.29 -10.45
N ILE A 110 -7.50 14.72 -10.22
CA ILE A 110 -7.19 16.07 -9.74
C ILE A 110 -7.71 17.21 -10.61
N ASN A 111 -7.89 16.98 -11.91
CA ASN A 111 -8.45 17.98 -12.84
C ASN A 111 -9.94 17.78 -13.13
N MET A 112 -10.56 16.72 -12.59
CA MET A 112 -11.92 16.31 -12.92
C MET A 112 -12.88 16.40 -11.73
N THR A 113 -12.36 16.41 -10.48
CA THR A 113 -13.17 16.46 -9.27
C THR A 113 -12.65 17.52 -8.31
N SER A 114 -13.44 17.90 -7.30
CA SER A 114 -12.95 18.64 -6.15
C SER A 114 -12.22 17.71 -5.18
N GLU A 115 -11.41 18.28 -4.27
CA GLU A 115 -10.74 17.55 -3.19
C GLU A 115 -11.74 16.76 -2.34
N GLU A 116 -12.89 17.36 -2.02
CA GLU A 116 -13.96 16.72 -1.27
C GLU A 116 -14.54 15.49 -2.02
N THR A 117 -14.91 15.66 -3.30
CA THR A 117 -15.46 14.57 -4.12
C THR A 117 -14.43 13.45 -4.31
N TYR A 118 -13.16 13.79 -4.48
CA TYR A 118 -12.06 12.82 -4.54
C TYR A 118 -11.99 11.97 -3.27
N CYS A 119 -12.00 12.61 -2.10
CA CYS A 119 -12.01 11.90 -0.81
C CYS A 119 -13.26 11.03 -0.63
N GLN A 120 -14.44 11.53 -1.00
CA GLN A 120 -15.69 10.76 -0.92
C GLN A 120 -15.66 9.51 -1.80
N ASN A 121 -15.13 9.62 -3.03
CA ASN A 121 -14.96 8.49 -3.93
C ASN A 121 -14.01 7.43 -3.34
N TYR A 122 -12.88 7.85 -2.75
CA TYR A 122 -11.98 6.94 -2.06
C TYR A 122 -12.67 6.23 -0.91
N LEU A 123 -13.30 6.97 0.01
CA LEU A 123 -13.96 6.38 1.19
C LEU A 123 -15.05 5.39 0.79
N SER A 124 -15.82 5.71 -0.26
CA SER A 124 -16.84 4.80 -0.78
C SER A 124 -16.21 3.50 -1.32
N PHE A 125 -15.13 3.60 -2.12
CA PHE A 125 -14.51 2.40 -2.69
C PHE A 125 -13.75 1.57 -1.64
N LEU A 126 -13.10 2.22 -0.67
CA LEU A 126 -12.46 1.55 0.46
C LEU A 126 -13.47 0.78 1.31
N ALA A 127 -14.65 1.36 1.57
CA ALA A 127 -15.71 0.68 2.31
C ALA A 127 -16.22 -0.57 1.59
N ASP A 128 -16.45 -0.50 0.26
CA ASP A 128 -16.84 -1.65 -0.55
C ASP A 128 -15.73 -2.72 -0.57
N THR A 129 -14.48 -2.30 -0.70
CA THR A 129 -13.33 -3.22 -0.67
C THR A 129 -13.21 -3.91 0.69
N GLN A 130 -13.39 -3.18 1.79
CA GLN A 130 -13.31 -3.76 3.14
C GLN A 130 -14.47 -4.73 3.43
N ALA A 131 -15.65 -4.49 2.85
CA ALA A 131 -16.78 -5.40 2.96
C ALA A 131 -16.52 -6.73 2.24
N GLU A 132 -15.89 -6.70 1.05
CA GLU A 132 -15.55 -7.88 0.26
C GLU A 132 -14.29 -8.60 0.78
N LEU A 133 -13.34 -7.87 1.36
CA LEU A 133 -12.06 -8.38 1.88
C LEU A 133 -11.86 -7.95 3.35
N PRO A 134 -12.64 -8.50 4.29
CA PRO A 134 -12.64 -8.03 5.69
C PRO A 134 -11.31 -8.26 6.43
N ALA A 135 -10.47 -9.18 5.97
CA ALA A 135 -9.16 -9.45 6.55
C ALA A 135 -8.03 -8.59 5.96
N ALA A 136 -8.24 -7.99 4.81
CA ALA A 136 -7.24 -7.16 4.15
C ALA A 136 -7.08 -5.81 4.86
N LYS A 137 -5.85 -5.29 4.86
CA LYS A 137 -5.56 -3.91 5.26
C LYS A 137 -5.46 -3.04 4.03
N LEU A 138 -6.16 -1.91 4.06
CA LEU A 138 -6.28 -1.01 2.93
C LEU A 138 -5.46 0.25 3.16
N TYR A 139 -4.70 0.66 2.14
CA TYR A 139 -3.87 1.85 2.14
C TYR A 139 -4.11 2.67 0.89
N VAL A 140 -4.07 3.98 1.03
CA VAL A 140 -4.01 4.94 -0.09
C VAL A 140 -2.59 5.48 -0.17
N ALA A 141 -1.96 5.35 -1.31
CA ALA A 141 -0.69 6.00 -1.60
C ALA A 141 -0.93 7.43 -2.09
N SER A 142 -0.03 8.34 -1.75
CA SER A 142 -0.08 9.71 -2.25
C SER A 142 0.01 9.75 -3.78
N ILE A 143 -0.64 10.74 -4.39
CA ILE A 143 -0.43 11.11 -5.80
C ILE A 143 1.04 11.54 -5.95
N THR A 144 1.72 11.05 -6.97
CA THR A 144 3.12 11.38 -7.26
C THR A 144 3.30 12.84 -7.68
N PRO A 145 4.47 13.46 -7.44
CA PRO A 145 4.77 14.78 -7.98
C PRO A 145 4.90 14.72 -9.51
N ILE A 146 4.78 15.87 -10.14
CA ILE A 146 5.00 16.08 -11.58
C ILE A 146 6.12 17.10 -11.79
N ASP A 147 6.66 17.18 -12.98
CA ASP A 147 7.65 18.22 -13.34
C ASP A 147 7.11 19.61 -13.05
N ALA A 148 7.95 20.48 -12.51
CA ALA A 148 7.57 21.86 -12.17
C ALA A 148 7.07 22.67 -13.37
N GLY A 149 7.50 22.30 -14.58
CA GLY A 149 7.06 22.93 -15.84
C GLY A 149 5.86 22.25 -16.51
N SER A 150 5.25 21.23 -15.89
CA SER A 150 4.11 20.54 -16.45
C SER A 150 2.88 21.44 -16.55
N ASN A 151 2.20 21.41 -17.69
CA ASN A 151 0.92 22.10 -17.89
C ASN A 151 -0.29 21.26 -17.42
N PHE A 152 -0.07 20.06 -16.91
CA PHE A 152 -1.14 19.15 -16.50
C PHE A 152 -1.80 19.60 -15.19
N ALA A 153 -0.99 19.90 -14.17
CA ALA A 153 -1.42 20.41 -12.87
C ALA A 153 -0.26 21.14 -12.18
N SER A 154 -0.46 21.64 -10.97
CA SER A 154 0.63 22.11 -10.09
C SER A 154 0.89 21.14 -8.96
N ASN A 155 2.14 21.06 -8.48
CA ASN A 155 2.49 20.28 -7.29
C ASN A 155 1.75 20.77 -6.04
N ASP A 156 1.49 22.07 -5.89
CA ASP A 156 0.66 22.60 -4.80
C ASP A 156 -0.77 22.04 -4.82
N LYS A 157 -1.34 21.80 -5.99
CA LYS A 157 -2.66 21.16 -6.11
C LYS A 157 -2.58 19.69 -5.71
N ILE A 158 -1.55 18.98 -6.17
CA ILE A 158 -1.29 17.59 -5.79
C ILE A 158 -1.16 17.48 -4.26
N ASP A 159 -0.42 18.39 -3.64
CA ASP A 159 -0.20 18.40 -2.19
C ASP A 159 -1.49 18.62 -1.40
N ARG A 160 -2.39 19.48 -1.88
CA ARG A 160 -3.71 19.66 -1.24
C ARG A 160 -4.56 18.39 -1.34
N TYR A 161 -4.59 17.73 -2.50
CA TYR A 161 -5.31 16.46 -2.68
C TYR A 161 -4.73 15.36 -1.78
N ASN A 162 -3.42 15.26 -1.70
CA ASN A 162 -2.73 14.30 -0.81
C ASN A 162 -3.04 14.58 0.66
N ALA A 163 -3.00 15.84 1.10
CA ALA A 163 -3.33 16.23 2.46
C ALA A 163 -4.80 15.92 2.81
N ALA A 164 -5.73 16.23 1.91
CA ALA A 164 -7.16 15.94 2.09
C ALA A 164 -7.42 14.43 2.14
N ALA A 165 -6.83 13.65 1.21
CA ALA A 165 -6.96 12.20 1.19
C ALA A 165 -6.38 11.57 2.46
N LYS A 166 -5.18 11.99 2.89
CA LYS A 166 -4.56 11.52 4.13
C LYS A 166 -5.48 11.72 5.32
N ALA A 167 -5.99 12.94 5.52
CA ALA A 167 -6.88 13.25 6.62
C ALA A 167 -8.15 12.40 6.60
N ALA A 168 -8.80 12.28 5.44
CA ALA A 168 -10.05 11.54 5.29
C ALA A 168 -9.87 10.04 5.52
N VAL A 169 -8.86 9.39 4.91
CA VAL A 169 -8.66 7.94 5.02
C VAL A 169 -8.18 7.53 6.41
N GLU A 170 -7.29 8.31 7.04
CA GLU A 170 -6.81 8.05 8.40
C GLU A 170 -7.95 8.22 9.43
N GLN A 171 -8.82 9.24 9.25
CA GLN A 171 -10.01 9.42 10.09
C GLN A 171 -10.97 8.24 9.97
N ALA A 172 -11.10 7.64 8.78
CA ALA A 172 -11.93 6.47 8.54
C ALA A 172 -11.28 5.14 8.99
N GLY A 173 -10.04 5.17 9.51
CA GLY A 173 -9.32 4.00 10.02
C GLY A 173 -8.51 3.24 8.98
N TYR A 174 -8.36 3.77 7.77
CA TYR A 174 -7.50 3.22 6.73
C TYR A 174 -6.08 3.79 6.80
N GLY A 175 -5.13 3.16 6.10
CA GLY A 175 -3.75 3.64 6.05
C GLY A 175 -3.53 4.67 4.93
N PHE A 176 -2.59 5.59 5.14
CA PHE A 176 -2.05 6.45 4.09
C PHE A 176 -0.54 6.25 4.00
N ILE A 177 0.00 6.15 2.78
CA ILE A 177 1.43 6.00 2.52
C ILE A 177 1.89 7.17 1.65
N ASP A 178 2.79 7.99 2.18
CA ASP A 178 3.45 8.99 1.38
C ASP A 178 4.59 8.34 0.57
N VAL A 179 4.42 8.25 -0.74
CA VAL A 179 5.40 7.70 -1.68
C VAL A 179 6.18 8.80 -2.41
N THR A 180 6.06 10.05 -1.98
CA THR A 180 6.66 11.20 -2.68
C THR A 180 8.04 11.58 -2.16
N THR A 181 8.45 11.09 -0.98
CA THR A 181 9.64 11.55 -0.24
C THR A 181 10.91 11.54 -1.11
N HIS A 182 11.12 10.51 -1.89
CA HIS A 182 12.29 10.37 -2.75
C HIS A 182 12.00 10.63 -4.23
N LEU A 183 10.74 10.92 -4.57
CA LEU A 183 10.34 11.30 -5.92
C LEU A 183 10.48 12.81 -6.17
N ARG A 184 10.66 13.61 -5.13
CA ARG A 184 10.77 15.07 -5.25
C ARG A 184 12.22 15.53 -5.38
N ASN A 185 12.43 16.53 -6.21
CA ASN A 185 13.65 17.32 -6.23
C ASN A 185 13.57 18.46 -5.20
N ASP A 186 14.64 19.23 -5.09
CA ASP A 186 14.78 20.36 -4.13
C ASP A 186 13.74 21.49 -4.35
N THR A 187 13.10 21.55 -5.51
CA THR A 187 12.05 22.52 -5.83
C THR A 187 10.62 21.96 -5.63
N GLY A 188 10.50 20.73 -5.13
CA GLY A 188 9.22 20.07 -4.87
C GLY A 188 8.57 19.41 -6.09
N GLY A 189 9.15 19.53 -7.27
CA GLY A 189 8.71 18.84 -8.48
C GLY A 189 9.24 17.40 -8.57
N LEU A 190 8.82 16.67 -9.61
CA LEU A 190 9.35 15.33 -9.89
C LEU A 190 10.86 15.39 -10.10
N ASN A 191 11.59 14.51 -9.41
CA ASN A 191 13.02 14.32 -9.61
C ASN A 191 13.26 13.77 -11.03
N PRO A 192 14.04 14.45 -11.89
CA PRO A 192 14.31 13.99 -13.25
C PRO A 192 14.87 12.57 -13.33
N ASP A 193 15.66 12.12 -12.33
CA ASP A 193 16.20 10.77 -12.28
C ASP A 193 15.11 9.70 -12.10
N CYS A 194 13.99 10.07 -11.50
CA CYS A 194 12.82 9.21 -11.28
C CYS A 194 11.74 9.37 -12.35
N GLY A 195 11.83 10.37 -13.23
CA GLY A 195 10.83 10.69 -14.25
C GLY A 195 10.90 9.79 -15.48
N GLY A 196 9.74 9.52 -16.08
CA GLY A 196 9.58 8.77 -17.33
C GLY A 196 9.83 9.61 -18.61
N GLY A 197 10.10 10.91 -18.48
CA GLY A 197 10.43 11.82 -19.58
C GLY A 197 9.24 12.62 -20.11
N ASP A 198 8.02 12.40 -19.66
CA ASP A 198 6.82 13.15 -20.04
C ASP A 198 6.36 14.17 -18.97
N GLY A 199 7.10 14.24 -17.87
CA GLY A 199 6.84 15.15 -16.77
C GLY A 199 5.74 14.71 -15.80
N ILE A 200 5.16 13.52 -15.98
CA ILE A 200 4.07 12.98 -15.15
C ILE A 200 4.39 11.57 -14.65
N HIS A 201 4.73 10.66 -15.57
CA HIS A 201 4.99 9.27 -15.23
C HIS A 201 6.40 9.09 -14.64
N VAL A 202 6.53 8.09 -13.78
CA VAL A 202 7.82 7.70 -13.20
C VAL A 202 8.44 6.55 -13.99
N ASN A 203 9.76 6.43 -13.90
CA ASN A 203 10.52 5.34 -14.48
C ASN A 203 10.78 4.22 -13.44
N LYS A 204 11.57 3.21 -13.82
CA LYS A 204 11.90 2.08 -12.94
C LYS A 204 12.50 2.52 -11.59
N LEU A 205 13.36 3.55 -11.56
CA LEU A 205 13.94 4.08 -10.32
C LEU A 205 12.86 4.68 -9.41
N GLY A 206 11.92 5.42 -9.99
CA GLY A 206 10.77 5.97 -9.26
C GLY A 206 9.91 4.88 -8.63
N TYR A 207 9.66 3.75 -9.34
CA TYR A 207 8.92 2.63 -8.76
C TYR A 207 9.65 1.96 -7.59
N TYR A 208 10.96 1.79 -7.67
CA TYR A 208 11.75 1.26 -6.55
C TYR A 208 11.68 2.19 -5.32
N SER A 209 11.74 3.51 -5.55
CA SER A 209 11.52 4.50 -4.50
C SER A 209 10.15 4.33 -3.84
N MET A 210 9.07 4.30 -4.65
CA MET A 210 7.70 4.14 -4.14
C MET A 210 7.53 2.83 -3.35
N LEU A 211 8.04 1.72 -3.86
CA LEU A 211 7.96 0.43 -3.17
C LEU A 211 8.74 0.40 -1.86
N THR A 212 9.84 1.16 -1.76
CA THR A 212 10.60 1.32 -0.50
C THR A 212 9.72 1.95 0.59
N ASP A 213 8.96 3.00 0.26
CA ASP A 213 8.07 3.65 1.22
C ASP A 213 6.89 2.72 1.60
N VAL A 214 6.34 1.99 0.63
CA VAL A 214 5.30 0.98 0.87
C VAL A 214 5.83 -0.11 1.80
N ALA A 215 6.97 -0.73 1.50
CA ALA A 215 7.54 -1.82 2.27
C ALA A 215 7.82 -1.40 3.71
N LYS A 216 8.48 -0.26 3.93
CA LYS A 216 8.76 0.29 5.26
C LYS A 216 7.50 0.49 6.08
N ARG A 217 6.44 1.03 5.47
CA ARG A 217 5.15 1.22 6.16
C ARG A 217 4.53 -0.12 6.57
N LEU A 218 4.50 -1.12 5.69
CA LEU A 218 3.92 -2.42 5.98
C LEU A 218 4.68 -3.18 7.08
N VAL A 219 6.01 -3.13 7.05
CA VAL A 219 6.87 -3.71 8.10
C VAL A 219 6.60 -3.02 9.45
N ALA A 220 6.56 -1.70 9.49
CA ALA A 220 6.26 -0.95 10.72
C ALA A 220 4.89 -1.31 11.30
N ASP A 221 3.85 -1.36 10.47
CA ASP A 221 2.48 -1.70 10.91
C ASP A 221 2.36 -3.14 11.40
N ARG A 222 3.14 -4.09 10.83
CA ARG A 222 3.23 -5.46 11.31
C ARG A 222 3.87 -5.52 12.71
N HIS A 223 4.98 -4.82 12.92
CA HIS A 223 5.67 -4.77 14.21
C HIS A 223 4.76 -4.19 15.29
N CYS A 224 4.07 -3.09 15.02
CA CYS A 224 3.09 -2.51 15.94
C CYS A 224 1.94 -3.47 16.29
N ALA A 225 1.46 -4.25 15.31
CA ALA A 225 0.40 -5.23 15.54
C ALA A 225 0.88 -6.39 16.42
N ASN A 226 2.10 -6.89 16.21
CA ASN A 226 2.69 -7.97 17.00
C ASN A 226 2.95 -7.52 18.44
N HIS A 227 3.50 -6.32 18.65
CA HIS A 227 3.72 -5.77 19.99
C HIS A 227 2.42 -5.70 20.80
N ARG A 228 1.33 -5.16 20.19
CA ARG A 228 0.01 -5.11 20.83
C ARG A 228 -0.57 -6.49 21.16
N LYS A 229 -0.33 -7.51 20.33
CA LYS A 229 -0.74 -8.90 20.64
C LYS A 229 0.01 -9.45 21.85
N THR A 230 1.33 -9.23 21.91
CA THR A 230 2.17 -9.68 23.03
C THR A 230 1.77 -9.01 24.34
N GLU A 231 1.54 -7.70 24.35
CA GLU A 231 1.06 -6.97 25.53
C GLU A 231 -0.29 -7.50 26.04
N ARG A 232 -1.25 -7.74 25.12
CA ARG A 232 -2.57 -8.32 25.46
C ARG A 232 -2.43 -9.72 26.05
N ALA A 233 -1.60 -10.56 25.47
CA ALA A 233 -1.35 -11.91 25.98
C ALA A 233 -0.74 -11.87 27.38
N SER A 234 0.25 -11.01 27.62
CA SER A 234 0.88 -10.80 28.94
C SER A 234 -0.12 -10.30 29.99
N ALA A 235 -0.97 -9.32 29.61
CA ALA A 235 -2.01 -8.80 30.51
C ALA A 235 -3.05 -9.88 30.88
N LEU A 236 -3.48 -10.70 29.92
CA LEU A 236 -4.42 -11.80 30.18
C LEU A 236 -3.81 -12.89 31.07
N SER A 237 -2.53 -13.23 30.86
CA SER A 237 -1.83 -14.20 31.72
C SER A 237 -1.69 -13.70 33.16
N PHE A 238 -1.39 -12.41 33.35
CA PHE A 238 -1.31 -11.78 34.68
C PHE A 238 -2.67 -11.85 35.44
N ILE A 239 -3.77 -11.53 34.73
CA ILE A 239 -5.13 -11.60 35.30
C ILE A 239 -5.49 -13.06 35.65
N ALA A 240 -5.10 -14.04 34.83
CA ALA A 240 -5.38 -15.45 35.08
C ALA A 240 -4.63 -15.99 36.31
N VAL A 241 -3.41 -15.53 36.56
CA VAL A 241 -2.64 -15.90 37.77
C VAL A 241 -3.30 -15.34 39.04
N GLN A 242 -3.70 -14.04 39.04
CA GLN A 242 -4.36 -13.43 40.19
C GLN A 242 -5.71 -14.09 40.58
N ARG A 243 -6.43 -14.68 39.59
CA ARG A 243 -7.69 -15.39 39.85
C ARG A 243 -7.52 -16.80 40.42
N ARG A 244 -6.31 -17.37 40.36
CA ARG A 244 -6.01 -18.72 40.96
C ARG A 244 -5.62 -18.64 42.44
N ASP A 245 -5.24 -17.45 42.88
CA ASP A 245 -4.78 -17.18 44.25
C ASP A 245 -5.91 -16.70 45.19
N GLN A 246 -7.17 -16.69 44.70
CA GLN A 246 -8.40 -16.39 45.43
C GLN A 246 -9.30 -17.64 45.54
#